data_b1cc5196d0fbffc8fd092ab0f83339a5
#
_entry.id   b1cc5196d0fbffc8fd092ab0f83339a5
#
_cell.length_a   1.000
_cell.length_b   1.000
_cell.length_c   1.000
_cell.angle_alpha   90.00
_cell.angle_beta   90.00
_cell.angle_gamma   90.00
#
_symmetry.space_group_name_H-M   'P 1'
#
loop_
_entity.id
_entity.type
_entity.pdbx_description
1 polymer ?
#
loop_
_entity_poly.entity_id
_entity_poly.type
_entity_poly.pdbx_seq_one_letter_code
_entity_poly.pdbx_strand_id
1 'polypeptide(L)'
;MLTIAAAMESSQARSAVSGGRLVSLDVFRGITIAGMILVNNPGDWSHVYAPLEHAAWHGWTPTDLIFPFFLFIVGVAMPFSFNRRLSLGDTKLKLWRHIVYRSFLLVLLGMILTGIPDFNYYSKLLLDVLQRIGVIYLFAGTLVLLVGTVAQAVLAVAFIVLYWVLMTVIPVPGYGTGILAPDGNVWQYVDHLLTVGWHNHGEGILSLIPSISTVLFGSLTGIWLRTERGPYEKAAWMFAAGAVGLAAGAVMDTWFPINKLLWSSSYVVFTAGFALQTLAFCYLVIDILEIRRWAMPFLVFGMNAIAVFFLSSLTGKVLGLLGVIPAVFHALFASWLPPYDAALGYALCYVLFWLAIMSILYKKRIFIKI
;
A
#
# COMPACT_ATOMS: atom_id res chain seq x y z
N MET A 1 -15.48 -27.73 30.52
CA MET A 1 -15.91 -26.32 30.38
C MET A 1 -15.02 -25.34 31.16
N LEU A 2 -14.64 -25.62 32.41
CA LEU A 2 -13.76 -24.73 33.21
C LEU A 2 -12.36 -24.51 32.63
N THR A 3 -11.80 -25.47 31.90
CA THR A 3 -10.45 -25.37 31.30
C THR A 3 -10.40 -24.43 30.06
N ILE A 4 -11.50 -24.32 29.31
CA ILE A 4 -11.59 -23.44 28.16
C ILE A 4 -11.79 -21.99 28.61
N ALA A 5 -12.58 -21.74 29.63
CA ALA A 5 -12.78 -20.42 30.22
C ALA A 5 -11.48 -19.86 30.83
N ALA A 6 -10.73 -20.66 31.58
CA ALA A 6 -9.43 -20.26 32.12
C ALA A 6 -8.36 -20.02 31.02
N ALA A 7 -8.39 -20.77 29.93
CA ALA A 7 -7.53 -20.54 28.77
C ALA A 7 -7.91 -19.23 28.02
N MET A 8 -9.20 -18.91 27.93
CA MET A 8 -9.67 -17.66 27.34
C MET A 8 -9.34 -16.45 28.21
N GLU A 9 -9.48 -16.53 29.55
CA GLU A 9 -9.07 -15.47 30.48
C GLU A 9 -7.54 -15.24 30.47
N SER A 10 -6.74 -16.31 30.39
CA SER A 10 -5.28 -16.20 30.30
C SER A 10 -4.83 -15.62 28.95
N SER A 11 -5.55 -15.87 27.86
CA SER A 11 -5.33 -15.27 26.54
C SER A 11 -5.69 -13.78 26.55
N GLN A 12 -6.79 -13.40 27.17
CA GLN A 12 -7.17 -11.98 27.33
C GLN A 12 -6.20 -11.21 28.21
N ALA A 13 -5.72 -11.80 29.31
CA ALA A 13 -4.71 -11.19 30.18
C ALA A 13 -3.35 -11.03 29.50
N ARG A 14 -2.95 -11.98 28.63
CA ARG A 14 -1.69 -11.89 27.86
C ARG A 14 -1.77 -10.88 26.71
N SER A 15 -2.92 -10.68 26.08
CA SER A 15 -3.11 -9.63 25.06
C SER A 15 -3.10 -8.22 25.66
N ALA A 16 -3.53 -8.06 26.89
CA ALA A 16 -3.47 -6.81 27.65
C ALA A 16 -2.04 -6.45 28.11
N VAL A 17 -1.16 -7.44 28.28
CA VAL A 17 0.23 -7.26 28.79
C VAL A 17 1.25 -6.97 27.67
N SER A 18 0.98 -7.34 26.41
CA SER A 18 1.84 -6.98 25.27
C SER A 18 1.37 -5.65 24.67
N GLY A 19 1.83 -4.53 25.21
CA GLY A 19 1.46 -3.15 24.79
C GLY A 19 1.08 -2.94 23.31
N GLY A 20 -0.12 -3.29 22.91
CA GLY A 20 -0.84 -2.74 21.77
C GLY A 20 -0.31 -2.98 20.36
N ARG A 21 0.67 -3.86 20.15
CA ARG A 21 1.23 -4.10 18.82
C ARG A 21 0.57 -5.30 18.14
N LEU A 22 -0.08 -5.08 16.98
CA LEU A 22 -0.66 -6.14 16.16
C LEU A 22 0.43 -6.76 15.28
N VAL A 23 0.76 -8.03 15.52
CA VAL A 23 1.75 -8.77 14.72
C VAL A 23 1.22 -9.03 13.33
N SER A 24 -0.08 -9.31 13.19
CA SER A 24 -0.75 -9.47 11.90
C SER A 24 -0.58 -8.26 10.98
N LEU A 25 -0.65 -7.04 11.52
CA LEU A 25 -0.46 -5.81 10.73
C LEU A 25 0.98 -5.68 10.22
N ASP A 26 1.97 -6.04 11.04
CA ASP A 26 3.37 -6.03 10.61
C ASP A 26 3.64 -7.12 9.57
N VAL A 27 3.03 -8.30 9.71
CA VAL A 27 3.12 -9.38 8.73
C VAL A 27 2.44 -8.99 7.42
N PHE A 28 1.23 -8.43 7.47
CA PHE A 28 0.54 -7.97 6.27
C PHE A 28 1.36 -6.91 5.51
N ARG A 29 1.96 -5.97 6.24
CA ARG A 29 2.89 -5.00 5.66
C ARG A 29 4.09 -5.69 5.00
N GLY A 30 4.64 -6.71 5.62
CA GLY A 30 5.76 -7.48 5.09
C GLY A 30 5.40 -8.30 3.84
N ILE A 31 4.21 -8.90 3.78
CA ILE A 31 3.67 -9.55 2.58
C ILE A 31 3.61 -8.54 1.43
N THR A 32 3.06 -7.36 1.70
CA THR A 32 2.93 -6.28 0.72
C THR A 32 4.30 -5.82 0.19
N ILE A 33 5.27 -5.64 1.07
CA ILE A 33 6.64 -5.23 0.68
C ILE A 33 7.36 -6.34 -0.09
N ALA A 34 7.25 -7.60 0.34
CA ALA A 34 7.83 -8.72 -0.41
C ALA A 34 7.23 -8.80 -1.82
N GLY A 35 5.92 -8.62 -1.96
CA GLY A 35 5.24 -8.50 -3.24
C GLY A 35 5.77 -7.34 -4.07
N MET A 36 5.94 -6.13 -3.49
CA MET A 36 6.52 -4.98 -4.20
C MET A 36 7.92 -5.26 -4.74
N ILE A 37 8.79 -5.87 -3.94
CA ILE A 37 10.16 -6.21 -4.37
C ILE A 37 10.12 -7.23 -5.51
N LEU A 38 9.24 -8.23 -5.42
CA LEU A 38 9.07 -9.27 -6.42
C LEU A 38 8.66 -8.69 -7.78
N VAL A 39 7.58 -7.90 -7.81
CA VAL A 39 7.00 -7.43 -9.08
C VAL A 39 7.77 -6.27 -9.70
N ASN A 40 8.56 -5.53 -8.92
CA ASN A 40 9.34 -4.41 -9.42
C ASN A 40 10.76 -4.79 -9.89
N ASN A 41 11.17 -6.06 -9.78
CA ASN A 41 12.51 -6.50 -10.13
C ASN A 41 12.50 -7.84 -10.89
N PRO A 42 11.87 -7.96 -12.06
CA PRO A 42 11.76 -9.22 -12.78
C PRO A 42 13.08 -9.67 -13.48
N GLY A 43 14.07 -8.77 -13.58
CA GLY A 43 15.30 -9.05 -14.34
C GLY A 43 15.13 -8.86 -15.86
N ASP A 44 14.03 -9.34 -16.42
CA ASP A 44 13.57 -9.10 -17.79
C ASP A 44 12.09 -8.75 -17.82
N TRP A 45 11.78 -7.54 -18.26
CA TRP A 45 10.40 -7.01 -18.33
C TRP A 45 9.60 -7.56 -19.52
N SER A 46 10.26 -8.17 -20.49
CA SER A 46 9.61 -8.75 -21.68
C SER A 46 8.97 -10.11 -21.41
N HIS A 47 9.36 -10.77 -20.32
CA HIS A 47 8.94 -12.12 -19.99
C HIS A 47 8.48 -12.23 -18.53
N VAL A 48 7.44 -11.48 -18.18
CA VAL A 48 6.81 -11.52 -16.86
C VAL A 48 5.55 -12.39 -16.93
N TYR A 49 5.30 -13.22 -15.93
CA TYR A 49 4.03 -13.97 -15.85
C TYR A 49 2.86 -13.01 -15.61
N ALA A 50 1.74 -13.20 -16.31
CA ALA A 50 0.57 -12.32 -16.28
C ALA A 50 0.07 -11.93 -14.87
N PRO A 51 0.05 -12.81 -13.84
CA PRO A 51 -0.33 -12.38 -12.49
C PRO A 51 0.64 -11.41 -11.81
N LEU A 52 1.88 -11.30 -12.33
CA LEU A 52 2.92 -10.40 -11.82
C LEU A 52 3.04 -9.12 -12.64
N GLU A 53 2.33 -9.01 -13.76
CA GLU A 53 2.18 -7.78 -14.54
C GLU A 53 1.05 -6.92 -13.98
N HIS A 54 1.06 -5.65 -14.35
CA HIS A 54 -0.09 -4.76 -14.16
C HIS A 54 -1.15 -5.01 -15.24
N ALA A 55 -2.42 -4.80 -14.91
CA ALA A 55 -3.47 -4.75 -15.91
C ALA A 55 -3.14 -3.68 -16.96
N ALA A 56 -3.34 -4.00 -18.24
CA ALA A 56 -3.01 -3.08 -19.34
C ALA A 56 -3.74 -1.73 -19.23
N TRP A 57 -5.01 -1.74 -18.82
CA TRP A 57 -5.80 -0.54 -18.55
C TRP A 57 -6.92 -0.84 -17.57
N HIS A 58 -8.10 -1.33 -18.03
CA HIS A 58 -9.20 -1.74 -17.15
C HIS A 58 -8.98 -3.15 -16.60
N GLY A 59 -9.52 -3.41 -15.43
CA GLY A 59 -9.34 -4.64 -14.69
C GLY A 59 -8.24 -4.55 -13.63
N TRP A 60 -7.84 -5.69 -13.12
CA TRP A 60 -6.83 -5.81 -12.08
C TRP A 60 -6.09 -7.14 -12.15
N THR A 61 -4.90 -7.16 -11.62
CA THR A 61 -4.08 -8.35 -11.37
C THR A 61 -3.69 -8.38 -9.89
N PRO A 62 -3.14 -9.48 -9.37
CA PRO A 62 -2.59 -9.51 -8.01
C PRO A 62 -1.56 -8.41 -7.74
N THR A 63 -0.78 -8.02 -8.75
CA THR A 63 0.20 -6.93 -8.67
C THR A 63 -0.45 -5.59 -8.38
N ASP A 64 -1.65 -5.35 -8.91
CA ASP A 64 -2.40 -4.11 -8.71
C ASP A 64 -2.97 -3.97 -7.28
N LEU A 65 -3.02 -5.03 -6.49
CA LEU A 65 -3.46 -4.99 -5.10
C LEU A 65 -2.38 -4.49 -4.13
N ILE A 66 -1.10 -4.57 -4.51
CA ILE A 66 0.03 -4.36 -3.61
C ILE A 66 0.07 -2.93 -3.07
N PHE A 67 -0.02 -1.92 -3.95
CA PHE A 67 0.09 -0.52 -3.53
C PHE A 67 -1.12 -0.03 -2.72
N PRO A 68 -2.39 -0.29 -3.10
CA PRO A 68 -3.52 0.06 -2.24
C PRO A 68 -3.52 -0.68 -0.90
N PHE A 69 -3.02 -1.91 -0.83
CA PHE A 69 -2.82 -2.60 0.44
C PHE A 69 -1.85 -1.85 1.35
N PHE A 70 -0.75 -1.34 0.79
CA PHE A 70 0.19 -0.56 1.56
C PHE A 70 -0.44 0.73 2.11
N LEU A 71 -1.21 1.46 1.30
CA LEU A 71 -1.94 2.66 1.74
C LEU A 71 -2.98 2.33 2.82
N PHE A 72 -3.72 1.23 2.65
CA PHE A 72 -4.67 0.76 3.65
C PHE A 72 -3.98 0.45 4.98
N ILE A 73 -2.85 -0.28 4.96
CA ILE A 73 -2.05 -0.61 6.15
C ILE A 73 -1.53 0.66 6.85
N VAL A 74 -1.11 1.66 6.08
CA VAL A 74 -0.71 2.97 6.61
C VAL A 74 -1.89 3.60 7.38
N GLY A 75 -3.08 3.55 6.81
CA GLY A 75 -4.31 3.99 7.48
C GLY A 75 -4.59 3.24 8.78
N VAL A 76 -4.54 1.89 8.75
CA VAL A 76 -4.76 1.05 9.95
C VAL A 76 -3.79 1.41 11.07
N ALA A 77 -2.54 1.72 10.74
CA ALA A 77 -1.51 2.04 11.74
C ALA A 77 -1.69 3.41 12.41
N MET A 78 -2.36 4.37 11.75
CA MET A 78 -2.51 5.74 12.27
C MET A 78 -3.22 5.82 13.63
N PRO A 79 -4.41 5.23 13.86
CA PRO A 79 -5.08 5.28 15.16
C PRO A 79 -4.25 4.67 16.29
N PHE A 80 -3.49 3.62 16.03
CA PHE A 80 -2.59 3.02 17.03
C PHE A 80 -1.45 3.98 17.39
N SER A 81 -0.81 4.57 16.39
CA SER A 81 0.31 5.49 16.58
C SER A 81 -0.13 6.77 17.27
N PHE A 82 -1.20 7.40 16.78
CA PHE A 82 -1.65 8.71 17.26
C PHE A 82 -2.17 8.62 18.70
N ASN A 83 -3.01 7.63 18.99
CA ASN A 83 -3.52 7.47 20.35
C ASN A 83 -2.43 7.15 21.37
N ARG A 84 -1.45 6.30 21.00
CA ARG A 84 -0.30 6.03 21.88
C ARG A 84 0.48 7.31 22.19
N ARG A 85 0.70 8.19 21.21
CA ARG A 85 1.43 9.45 21.42
C ARG A 85 0.63 10.44 22.24
N LEU A 86 -0.68 10.54 22.00
CA LEU A 86 -1.57 11.38 22.79
C LEU A 86 -1.64 10.90 24.25
N SER A 87 -1.70 9.60 24.49
CA SER A 87 -1.68 9.04 25.85
C SER A 87 -0.34 9.24 26.59
N LEU A 88 0.77 9.46 25.85
CA LEU A 88 2.08 9.83 26.39
C LEU A 88 2.24 11.36 26.60
N GLY A 89 1.18 12.15 26.35
CA GLY A 89 1.17 13.61 26.59
C GLY A 89 1.59 14.45 25.38
N ASP A 90 1.75 13.86 24.17
CA ASP A 90 1.99 14.65 22.97
C ASP A 90 0.75 15.47 22.62
N THR A 91 0.93 16.74 22.21
CA THR A 91 -0.15 17.59 21.73
C THR A 91 -0.52 17.27 20.27
N LYS A 92 -1.75 17.60 19.85
CA LYS A 92 -2.17 17.47 18.44
C LYS A 92 -1.23 18.22 17.48
N LEU A 93 -0.75 19.41 17.87
CA LEU A 93 0.20 20.19 17.07
C LEU A 93 1.53 19.47 16.90
N LYS A 94 2.04 18.81 17.96
CA LYS A 94 3.29 18.02 17.88
C LYS A 94 3.11 16.81 16.98
N LEU A 95 1.94 16.15 17.03
CA LEU A 95 1.60 15.07 16.11
C LEU A 95 1.52 15.58 14.66
N TRP A 96 0.86 16.70 14.42
CA TRP A 96 0.75 17.27 13.10
C TRP A 96 2.12 17.62 12.49
N ARG A 97 2.99 18.26 13.27
CA ARG A 97 4.39 18.50 12.85
C ARG A 97 5.12 17.21 12.47
N HIS A 98 4.87 16.13 13.22
CA HIS A 98 5.45 14.82 12.88
C HIS A 98 4.86 14.25 11.59
N ILE A 99 3.56 14.43 11.32
CA ILE A 99 2.94 14.05 10.05
C ILE A 99 3.61 14.81 8.90
N VAL A 100 3.75 16.13 9.02
CA VAL A 100 4.41 16.97 8.00
C VAL A 100 5.85 16.52 7.76
N TYR A 101 6.63 16.34 8.83
CA TYR A 101 8.03 15.90 8.73
C TYR A 101 8.17 14.55 8.03
N ARG A 102 7.34 13.58 8.42
CA ARG A 102 7.35 12.24 7.82
C ARG A 102 6.91 12.27 6.35
N SER A 103 5.90 13.05 6.03
CA SER A 103 5.45 13.30 4.66
C SER A 103 6.59 13.87 3.81
N PHE A 104 7.25 14.91 4.31
CA PHE A 104 8.40 15.54 3.65
C PHE A 104 9.54 14.53 3.40
N LEU A 105 9.89 13.70 4.39
CA LEU A 105 10.92 12.67 4.21
C LEU A 105 10.54 11.65 3.13
N LEU A 106 9.28 11.20 3.11
CA LEU A 106 8.81 10.25 2.09
C LEU A 106 8.88 10.87 0.69
N VAL A 107 8.46 12.12 0.53
CA VAL A 107 8.56 12.84 -0.73
C VAL A 107 10.03 12.98 -1.16
N LEU A 108 10.92 13.37 -0.23
CA LEU A 108 12.35 13.51 -0.50
C LEU A 108 13.00 12.19 -0.94
N LEU A 109 12.71 11.09 -0.25
CA LEU A 109 13.19 9.76 -0.63
C LEU A 109 12.66 9.34 -2.02
N GLY A 110 11.39 9.63 -2.30
CA GLY A 110 10.80 9.40 -3.62
C GLY A 110 11.50 10.23 -4.69
N MET A 111 11.77 11.51 -4.44
CA MET A 111 12.52 12.37 -5.37
C MET A 111 13.92 11.83 -5.66
N ILE A 112 14.63 11.32 -4.66
CA ILE A 112 15.94 10.68 -4.86
C ILE A 112 15.81 9.49 -5.82
N LEU A 113 14.83 8.61 -5.62
CA LEU A 113 14.63 7.45 -6.51
C LEU A 113 14.25 7.88 -7.93
N THR A 114 13.36 8.86 -8.07
CA THR A 114 12.89 9.33 -9.38
C THR A 114 13.98 10.11 -10.13
N GLY A 115 14.86 10.81 -9.40
CA GLY A 115 15.95 11.58 -9.98
C GLY A 115 17.02 10.74 -10.68
N ILE A 116 17.22 9.51 -10.26
CA ILE A 116 18.23 8.63 -10.86
C ILE A 116 17.72 8.09 -12.22
N PRO A 117 18.49 8.19 -13.34
CA PRO A 117 19.93 8.57 -13.39
C PRO A 117 20.23 10.05 -13.65
N ASP A 118 19.32 10.78 -14.23
CA ASP A 118 19.58 12.07 -14.91
C ASP A 118 19.14 13.29 -14.11
N PHE A 119 18.50 13.11 -12.95
CA PHE A 119 17.94 14.17 -12.10
C PHE A 119 17.07 15.17 -12.87
N ASN A 120 16.51 14.73 -14.02
CA ASN A 120 15.58 15.52 -14.80
C ASN A 120 14.19 15.48 -14.20
N TYR A 121 13.90 16.41 -13.31
CA TYR A 121 12.59 16.48 -12.64
C TYR A 121 11.49 17.07 -13.53
N TYR A 122 11.81 17.73 -14.64
CA TYR A 122 10.79 18.30 -15.54
C TYR A 122 9.83 17.25 -16.10
N SER A 123 10.29 16.03 -16.33
CA SER A 123 9.46 14.94 -16.86
C SER A 123 9.00 13.93 -15.80
N LYS A 124 9.45 14.02 -14.53
CA LYS A 124 9.25 12.98 -13.51
C LYS A 124 8.82 13.53 -12.15
N LEU A 125 8.42 14.81 -12.07
CA LEU A 125 8.39 15.53 -10.78
C LEU A 125 7.34 15.07 -9.78
N LEU A 126 6.29 14.40 -10.15
CA LEU A 126 5.22 14.12 -9.20
C LEU A 126 4.69 12.69 -9.35
N LEU A 127 4.76 11.97 -8.23
CA LEU A 127 3.88 10.85 -7.91
C LEU A 127 4.39 9.44 -8.25
N ASP A 128 5.71 9.21 -8.15
CA ASP A 128 6.20 7.85 -7.88
C ASP A 128 5.75 7.38 -6.48
N VAL A 129 5.81 6.10 -6.22
CA VAL A 129 5.22 5.42 -5.04
C VAL A 129 5.45 6.15 -3.71
N LEU A 130 6.71 6.51 -3.38
CA LEU A 130 7.03 7.16 -2.09
C LEU A 130 6.53 8.60 -1.99
N GLN A 131 6.64 9.39 -3.07
CA GLN A 131 6.12 10.75 -3.12
C GLN A 131 4.61 10.75 -2.90
N ARG A 132 3.91 9.83 -3.59
CA ARG A 132 2.47 9.65 -3.48
C ARG A 132 2.06 9.24 -2.07
N ILE A 133 2.75 8.26 -1.46
CA ILE A 133 2.53 7.90 -0.07
C ILE A 133 2.70 9.12 0.84
N GLY A 134 3.76 9.91 0.64
CA GLY A 134 4.04 11.11 1.43
C GLY A 134 2.91 12.13 1.36
N VAL A 135 2.43 12.46 0.16
CA VAL A 135 1.35 13.43 -0.05
C VAL A 135 0.03 12.91 0.54
N ILE A 136 -0.34 11.66 0.26
CA ILE A 136 -1.56 11.03 0.79
C ILE A 136 -1.50 10.96 2.32
N TYR A 137 -0.32 10.62 2.90
CA TYR A 137 -0.10 10.57 4.34
C TYR A 137 -0.31 11.93 5.00
N LEU A 138 0.12 13.02 4.36
CA LEU A 138 -0.10 14.38 4.85
C LEU A 138 -1.59 14.69 4.99
N PHE A 139 -2.35 14.52 3.91
CA PHE A 139 -3.76 14.85 3.90
C PHE A 139 -4.58 13.89 4.76
N ALA A 140 -4.45 12.59 4.55
CA ALA A 140 -5.20 11.59 5.31
C ALA A 140 -4.81 11.61 6.81
N GLY A 141 -3.53 11.74 7.14
CA GLY A 141 -3.06 11.83 8.53
C GLY A 141 -3.59 13.08 9.23
N THR A 142 -3.67 14.21 8.54
CA THR A 142 -4.28 15.43 9.06
C THR A 142 -5.77 15.23 9.31
N LEU A 143 -6.50 14.63 8.38
CA LEU A 143 -7.91 14.30 8.57
C LEU A 143 -8.12 13.36 9.77
N VAL A 144 -7.36 12.26 9.83
CA VAL A 144 -7.46 11.30 10.95
C VAL A 144 -7.16 11.94 12.30
N LEU A 145 -6.26 12.93 12.36
CA LEU A 145 -5.93 13.66 13.58
C LEU A 145 -7.02 14.65 14.01
N LEU A 146 -7.68 15.27 13.04
CA LEU A 146 -8.59 16.42 13.30
C LEU A 146 -10.06 16.02 13.40
N VAL A 147 -10.51 15.00 12.63
CA VAL A 147 -11.93 14.67 12.56
C VAL A 147 -12.26 13.34 13.23
N GLY A 148 -13.49 13.24 13.76
CA GLY A 148 -13.98 12.03 14.41
C GLY A 148 -14.29 10.89 13.43
N THR A 149 -14.56 9.70 13.96
CA THR A 149 -14.78 8.47 13.19
C THR A 149 -15.89 8.59 12.13
N VAL A 150 -17.03 9.19 12.49
CA VAL A 150 -18.16 9.38 11.56
C VAL A 150 -17.76 10.30 10.41
N ALA A 151 -17.07 11.40 10.70
CA ALA A 151 -16.60 12.32 9.66
C ALA A 151 -15.56 11.66 8.74
N GLN A 152 -14.68 10.79 9.26
CA GLN A 152 -13.76 10.00 8.42
C GLN A 152 -14.53 9.08 7.46
N ALA A 153 -15.59 8.40 7.93
CA ALA A 153 -16.42 7.55 7.08
C ALA A 153 -17.14 8.36 5.99
N VAL A 154 -17.75 9.48 6.36
CA VAL A 154 -18.42 10.39 5.41
C VAL A 154 -17.43 10.93 4.37
N LEU A 155 -16.25 11.38 4.79
CA LEU A 155 -15.21 11.88 3.88
C LEU A 155 -14.68 10.79 2.95
N ALA A 156 -14.50 9.55 3.44
CA ALA A 156 -14.08 8.45 2.60
C ALA A 156 -15.06 8.19 1.45
N VAL A 157 -16.36 8.19 1.74
CA VAL A 157 -17.40 8.05 0.71
C VAL A 157 -17.48 9.30 -0.17
N ALA A 158 -17.41 10.48 0.42
CA ALA A 158 -17.50 11.75 -0.32
C ALA A 158 -16.37 11.89 -1.37
N PHE A 159 -15.13 11.53 -1.04
CA PHE A 159 -14.02 11.57 -1.98
C PHE A 159 -14.16 10.54 -3.12
N ILE A 160 -14.73 9.37 -2.85
CA ILE A 160 -15.06 8.37 -3.88
C ILE A 160 -16.11 8.93 -4.85
N VAL A 161 -17.20 9.49 -4.31
CA VAL A 161 -18.28 10.08 -5.11
C VAL A 161 -17.80 11.32 -5.88
N LEU A 162 -17.08 12.21 -5.21
CA LEU A 162 -16.49 13.39 -5.85
C LEU A 162 -15.62 13.01 -7.03
N TYR A 163 -14.72 12.03 -6.84
CA TYR A 163 -13.84 11.60 -7.92
C TYR A 163 -14.60 10.99 -9.10
N TRP A 164 -15.60 10.16 -8.82
CA TRP A 164 -16.47 9.63 -9.85
C TRP A 164 -17.18 10.73 -10.64
N VAL A 165 -17.77 11.73 -9.95
CA VAL A 165 -18.43 12.89 -10.57
C VAL A 165 -17.43 13.69 -11.41
N LEU A 166 -16.23 14.00 -10.89
CA LEU A 166 -15.20 14.72 -11.65
C LEU A 166 -14.83 13.99 -12.94
N MET A 167 -14.62 12.68 -12.89
CA MET A 167 -14.20 11.88 -14.03
C MET A 167 -15.31 11.68 -15.08
N THR A 168 -16.59 11.80 -14.70
CA THR A 168 -17.72 11.53 -15.58
C THR A 168 -18.40 12.80 -16.11
N VAL A 169 -18.36 13.91 -15.37
CA VAL A 169 -19.11 15.13 -15.70
C VAL A 169 -18.26 16.21 -16.34
N ILE A 170 -16.97 16.30 -16.00
CA ILE A 170 -16.09 17.35 -16.56
C ILE A 170 -15.83 17.08 -18.05
N PRO A 171 -16.13 18.05 -18.93
CA PRO A 171 -15.83 17.92 -20.35
C PRO A 171 -14.33 18.13 -20.63
N VAL A 172 -13.74 17.24 -21.40
CA VAL A 172 -12.37 17.38 -21.89
C VAL A 172 -12.43 17.97 -23.30
N PRO A 173 -11.73 19.09 -23.60
CA PRO A 173 -11.70 19.70 -24.90
C PRO A 173 -11.30 18.70 -26.00
N GLY A 174 -12.14 18.60 -27.05
CA GLY A 174 -11.92 17.67 -28.17
C GLY A 174 -12.40 16.23 -27.93
N TYR A 175 -12.74 15.84 -26.69
CA TYR A 175 -13.14 14.46 -26.35
C TYR A 175 -14.55 14.34 -25.76
N GLY A 176 -15.02 15.37 -25.03
CA GLY A 176 -16.35 15.34 -24.36
C GLY A 176 -16.29 14.92 -22.90
N THR A 177 -17.39 14.34 -22.38
CA THR A 177 -17.54 13.94 -20.99
C THR A 177 -17.50 12.42 -20.82
N GLY A 178 -17.10 11.92 -19.62
CA GLY A 178 -17.18 10.52 -19.25
C GLY A 178 -16.19 9.60 -19.97
N ILE A 179 -15.17 10.13 -20.59
CA ILE A 179 -14.14 9.33 -21.27
C ILE A 179 -13.21 8.73 -20.20
N LEU A 180 -13.14 7.40 -20.19
CA LEU A 180 -12.29 6.62 -19.28
C LEU A 180 -11.20 5.82 -20.01
N ALA A 181 -11.04 6.06 -21.32
CA ALA A 181 -9.98 5.49 -22.15
C ALA A 181 -8.59 6.05 -21.73
N PRO A 182 -7.49 5.42 -22.14
CA PRO A 182 -6.14 5.94 -21.89
C PRO A 182 -5.96 7.39 -22.32
N ASP A 183 -6.58 7.77 -23.46
CA ASP A 183 -6.51 9.11 -24.01
C ASP A 183 -7.85 9.85 -23.85
N GLY A 184 -7.78 11.15 -23.61
CA GLY A 184 -8.93 12.05 -23.57
C GLY A 184 -9.74 12.01 -22.26
N ASN A 185 -9.23 11.40 -21.21
CA ASN A 185 -9.88 11.41 -19.91
C ASN A 185 -9.51 12.67 -19.08
N VAL A 186 -10.34 12.98 -18.08
CA VAL A 186 -10.18 14.17 -17.21
C VAL A 186 -8.86 14.12 -16.42
N TRP A 187 -8.44 12.96 -15.97
CA TRP A 187 -7.18 12.77 -15.26
C TRP A 187 -5.98 13.23 -16.09
N GLN A 188 -5.88 12.77 -17.34
CA GLN A 188 -4.82 13.16 -18.28
C GLN A 188 -4.89 14.66 -18.62
N TYR A 189 -6.10 15.19 -18.82
CA TYR A 189 -6.31 16.61 -19.09
C TYR A 189 -5.82 17.51 -17.96
N VAL A 190 -6.14 17.18 -16.72
CA VAL A 190 -5.70 17.95 -15.55
C VAL A 190 -4.18 17.84 -15.36
N ASP A 191 -3.60 16.67 -15.52
CA ASP A 191 -2.15 16.49 -15.45
C ASP A 191 -1.43 17.29 -16.51
N HIS A 192 -1.96 17.32 -17.73
CA HIS A 192 -1.40 18.14 -18.83
C HIS A 192 -1.47 19.65 -18.54
N LEU A 193 -2.55 20.12 -17.93
CA LEU A 193 -2.68 21.53 -17.52
C LEU A 193 -1.69 21.93 -16.42
N LEU A 194 -1.43 21.02 -15.47
CA LEU A 194 -0.61 21.31 -14.29
C LEU A 194 0.89 21.13 -14.57
N THR A 195 1.26 20.29 -15.51
CA THR A 195 2.65 19.85 -15.72
C THR A 195 3.25 20.20 -17.07
N VAL A 196 2.59 21.06 -17.87
CA VAL A 196 3.07 21.59 -19.14
C VAL A 196 3.87 20.57 -19.99
N GLY A 197 3.14 19.78 -20.80
CA GLY A 197 3.77 18.90 -21.80
C GLY A 197 4.19 17.52 -21.31
N TRP A 198 3.70 17.08 -20.18
CA TRP A 198 4.00 15.75 -19.63
C TRP A 198 3.11 14.66 -20.22
N HIS A 199 3.77 13.70 -20.85
CA HIS A 199 3.18 12.41 -21.14
C HIS A 199 3.49 11.51 -19.93
N ASN A 200 2.65 11.57 -18.90
CA ASN A 200 2.88 10.75 -17.72
C ASN A 200 2.16 9.41 -17.91
N HIS A 201 2.92 8.34 -17.86
CA HIS A 201 2.40 6.97 -17.83
C HIS A 201 2.12 6.49 -16.39
N GLY A 202 2.11 7.40 -15.42
CA GLY A 202 1.85 7.10 -14.00
C GLY A 202 0.43 7.47 -13.57
N GLU A 203 0.15 7.25 -12.29
CA GLU A 203 -1.10 7.63 -11.64
C GLU A 203 -1.10 9.15 -11.37
N GLY A 204 -1.97 9.92 -12.01
CA GLY A 204 -1.97 11.39 -11.97
C GLY A 204 -2.45 12.03 -10.66
N ILE A 205 -2.37 13.37 -10.61
CA ILE A 205 -2.65 14.17 -9.42
C ILE A 205 -4.10 13.99 -8.92
N LEU A 206 -5.08 13.93 -9.81
CA LEU A 206 -6.47 13.74 -9.43
C LEU A 206 -6.72 12.44 -8.65
N SER A 207 -5.97 11.40 -8.95
CA SER A 207 -6.07 10.10 -8.28
C SER A 207 -5.66 10.13 -6.78
N LEU A 208 -5.04 11.22 -6.32
CA LEU A 208 -4.79 11.44 -4.89
C LEU A 208 -6.10 11.52 -4.09
N ILE A 209 -7.17 12.08 -4.67
CA ILE A 209 -8.48 12.22 -4.00
C ILE A 209 -9.02 10.86 -3.56
N PRO A 210 -9.24 9.88 -4.45
CA PRO A 210 -9.73 8.56 -4.05
C PRO A 210 -8.68 7.75 -3.27
N SER A 211 -7.38 8.03 -3.44
CA SER A 211 -6.33 7.38 -2.63
C SER A 211 -6.41 7.74 -1.14
N ILE A 212 -6.83 8.96 -0.81
CA ILE A 212 -7.11 9.36 0.59
C ILE A 212 -8.19 8.46 1.19
N SER A 213 -9.24 8.11 0.42
CA SER A 213 -10.29 7.20 0.89
C SER A 213 -9.75 5.81 1.25
N THR A 214 -8.79 5.29 0.50
CA THR A 214 -8.11 4.03 0.83
C THR A 214 -7.48 4.08 2.23
N VAL A 215 -6.79 5.18 2.56
CA VAL A 215 -6.19 5.39 3.90
C VAL A 215 -7.25 5.58 4.97
N LEU A 216 -8.34 6.30 4.67
CA LEU A 216 -9.44 6.50 5.63
C LEU A 216 -10.16 5.17 5.95
N PHE A 217 -10.41 4.29 4.96
CA PHE A 217 -10.91 2.94 5.22
C PHE A 217 -9.96 2.13 6.10
N GLY A 218 -8.66 2.25 5.87
CA GLY A 218 -7.66 1.68 6.77
C GLY A 218 -7.76 2.25 8.20
N SER A 219 -7.89 3.57 8.34
CA SER A 219 -8.05 4.23 9.65
C SER A 219 -9.29 3.74 10.40
N LEU A 220 -10.44 3.66 9.73
CA LEU A 220 -11.66 3.11 10.30
C LEU A 220 -11.48 1.67 10.79
N THR A 221 -10.77 0.85 10.01
CA THR A 221 -10.39 -0.52 10.42
C THR A 221 -9.48 -0.51 11.64
N GLY A 222 -8.50 0.40 11.70
CA GLY A 222 -7.62 0.56 12.86
C GLY A 222 -8.39 0.99 14.13
N ILE A 223 -9.38 1.87 13.99
CA ILE A 223 -10.30 2.27 15.08
C ILE A 223 -11.12 1.06 15.52
N TRP A 224 -11.67 0.28 14.59
CA TRP A 224 -12.42 -0.95 14.87
C TRP A 224 -11.59 -1.97 15.65
N LEU A 225 -10.36 -2.24 15.22
CA LEU A 225 -9.45 -3.16 15.89
C LEU A 225 -9.10 -2.74 17.33
N ARG A 226 -9.20 -1.46 17.67
CA ARG A 226 -8.96 -0.91 19.01
C ARG A 226 -10.18 -0.92 19.94
N THR A 227 -11.36 -1.29 19.45
CA THR A 227 -12.54 -1.46 20.31
C THR A 227 -12.32 -2.57 21.34
N GLU A 228 -13.11 -2.62 22.38
CA GLU A 228 -13.05 -3.67 23.44
C GLU A 228 -13.80 -4.95 23.06
N ARG A 229 -14.25 -5.08 21.80
CA ARG A 229 -14.96 -6.27 21.31
C ARG A 229 -14.07 -7.50 21.27
N GLY A 230 -14.70 -8.67 21.29
CA GLY A 230 -13.98 -9.95 21.23
C GLY A 230 -13.15 -10.12 19.95
N PRO A 231 -12.01 -10.83 20.02
CA PRO A 231 -11.11 -10.97 18.87
C PRO A 231 -11.79 -11.66 17.68
N TYR A 232 -12.57 -12.71 17.91
CA TYR A 232 -13.33 -13.40 16.84
C TYR A 232 -14.42 -12.49 16.23
N GLU A 233 -15.10 -11.67 17.03
CA GLU A 233 -16.07 -10.70 16.55
C GLU A 233 -15.41 -9.69 15.63
N LYS A 234 -14.23 -9.17 16.02
CA LYS A 234 -13.46 -8.24 15.17
C LYS A 234 -13.10 -8.87 13.83
N ALA A 235 -12.62 -10.12 13.84
CA ALA A 235 -12.28 -10.83 12.62
C ALA A 235 -13.51 -11.05 11.73
N ALA A 236 -14.62 -11.52 12.30
CA ALA A 236 -15.88 -11.78 11.57
C ALA A 236 -16.41 -10.52 10.89
N TRP A 237 -16.42 -9.37 11.59
CA TRP A 237 -16.84 -8.10 11.00
C TRP A 237 -15.89 -7.61 9.91
N MET A 238 -14.58 -7.80 10.05
CA MET A 238 -13.63 -7.46 8.96
C MET A 238 -13.87 -8.35 7.73
N PHE A 239 -14.11 -9.65 7.91
CA PHE A 239 -14.47 -10.54 6.80
C PHE A 239 -15.79 -10.12 6.14
N ALA A 240 -16.84 -9.83 6.92
CA ALA A 240 -18.13 -9.40 6.39
C ALA A 240 -18.02 -8.07 5.63
N ALA A 241 -17.38 -7.06 6.23
CA ALA A 241 -17.17 -5.77 5.57
C ALA A 241 -16.28 -5.90 4.33
N GLY A 242 -15.25 -6.76 4.37
CA GLY A 242 -14.41 -7.07 3.22
C GLY A 242 -15.21 -7.71 2.07
N ALA A 243 -16.09 -8.66 2.38
CA ALA A 243 -16.95 -9.28 1.37
C ALA A 243 -17.92 -8.27 0.74
N VAL A 244 -18.51 -7.39 1.56
CA VAL A 244 -19.37 -6.28 1.06
C VAL A 244 -18.57 -5.34 0.18
N GLY A 245 -17.33 -4.96 0.57
CA GLY A 245 -16.45 -4.11 -0.23
C GLY A 245 -16.10 -4.74 -1.59
N LEU A 246 -15.76 -6.03 -1.62
CA LEU A 246 -15.51 -6.77 -2.86
C LEU A 246 -16.74 -6.78 -3.78
N ALA A 247 -17.91 -7.13 -3.24
CA ALA A 247 -19.16 -7.16 -4.00
C ALA A 247 -19.53 -5.76 -4.53
N ALA A 248 -19.44 -4.72 -3.67
CA ALA A 248 -19.74 -3.35 -4.07
C ALA A 248 -18.77 -2.85 -5.15
N GLY A 249 -17.45 -3.10 -5.00
CA GLY A 249 -16.46 -2.74 -6.00
C GLY A 249 -16.70 -3.44 -7.35
N ALA A 250 -17.05 -4.74 -7.32
CA ALA A 250 -17.40 -5.50 -8.53
C ALA A 250 -18.68 -5.00 -9.19
N VAL A 251 -19.69 -4.60 -8.41
CA VAL A 251 -20.92 -3.98 -8.94
C VAL A 251 -20.59 -2.60 -9.55
N MET A 252 -19.78 -1.77 -8.87
CA MET A 252 -19.35 -0.48 -9.40
C MET A 252 -18.53 -0.60 -10.69
N ASP A 253 -17.83 -1.69 -10.90
CA ASP A 253 -17.04 -1.98 -12.12
C ASP A 253 -17.89 -1.90 -13.40
N THR A 254 -19.20 -2.17 -13.31
CA THR A 254 -20.11 -2.15 -14.46
C THR A 254 -20.35 -0.77 -15.06
N TRP A 255 -20.16 0.32 -14.29
CA TRP A 255 -20.32 1.71 -14.79
C TRP A 255 -19.09 2.60 -14.59
N PHE A 256 -18.18 2.23 -13.69
CA PHE A 256 -16.91 2.90 -13.49
C PHE A 256 -15.83 1.84 -13.31
N PRO A 257 -15.19 1.40 -14.42
CA PRO A 257 -14.32 0.24 -14.44
C PRO A 257 -13.22 0.28 -13.38
N ILE A 258 -12.91 -0.89 -12.82
CA ILE A 258 -11.75 -1.07 -11.94
C ILE A 258 -10.50 -0.72 -12.74
N ASN A 259 -9.77 0.30 -12.31
CA ASN A 259 -8.58 0.76 -12.99
C ASN A 259 -7.59 1.37 -11.99
N LYS A 260 -6.39 0.79 -11.92
CA LYS A 260 -5.33 1.23 -11.01
C LYS A 260 -4.75 2.59 -11.43
N LEU A 261 -4.50 2.82 -12.71
CA LEU A 261 -3.89 4.05 -13.19
C LEU A 261 -4.79 5.27 -12.94
N LEU A 262 -6.09 5.11 -13.15
CA LEU A 262 -7.09 6.10 -12.77
C LEU A 262 -7.32 6.15 -11.26
N TRP A 263 -6.98 5.11 -10.52
CA TRP A 263 -7.37 4.92 -9.11
C TRP A 263 -8.89 5.05 -8.93
N SER A 264 -9.65 4.39 -9.80
CA SER A 264 -11.10 4.54 -9.90
C SER A 264 -11.80 4.25 -8.56
N SER A 265 -12.99 4.82 -8.39
CA SER A 265 -13.79 4.63 -7.17
C SER A 265 -14.13 3.16 -6.92
N SER A 266 -14.42 2.41 -7.98
CA SER A 266 -14.61 0.94 -7.94
C SER A 266 -13.35 0.23 -7.47
N TYR A 267 -12.18 0.62 -7.97
CA TYR A 267 -10.88 0.07 -7.57
C TYR A 267 -10.61 0.31 -6.09
N VAL A 268 -10.88 1.51 -5.56
CA VAL A 268 -10.70 1.83 -4.13
C VAL A 268 -11.56 0.92 -3.25
N VAL A 269 -12.85 0.78 -3.57
CA VAL A 269 -13.78 -0.04 -2.77
C VAL A 269 -13.40 -1.52 -2.85
N PHE A 270 -13.08 -2.00 -4.06
CA PHE A 270 -12.67 -3.38 -4.31
C PHE A 270 -11.37 -3.74 -3.57
N THR A 271 -10.34 -2.90 -3.70
CA THR A 271 -9.04 -3.15 -3.07
C THR A 271 -9.07 -2.99 -1.56
N ALA A 272 -9.90 -2.08 -1.02
CA ALA A 272 -10.14 -1.99 0.42
C ALA A 272 -10.85 -3.24 0.95
N GLY A 273 -11.79 -3.80 0.19
CA GLY A 273 -12.44 -5.09 0.48
C GLY A 273 -11.41 -6.23 0.56
N PHE A 274 -10.52 -6.33 -0.42
CA PHE A 274 -9.43 -7.33 -0.41
C PHE A 274 -8.44 -7.12 0.74
N ALA A 275 -8.08 -5.86 1.03
CA ALA A 275 -7.20 -5.54 2.15
C ALA A 275 -7.80 -5.96 3.50
N LEU A 276 -9.12 -5.75 3.67
CA LEU A 276 -9.85 -6.22 4.85
C LEU A 276 -9.85 -7.74 4.97
N GLN A 277 -10.11 -8.48 3.88
CA GLN A 277 -10.05 -9.94 3.87
C GLN A 277 -8.66 -10.44 4.28
N THR A 278 -7.63 -9.87 3.67
CA THR A 278 -6.23 -10.26 3.93
C THR A 278 -5.84 -9.93 5.38
N LEU A 279 -6.21 -8.75 5.89
CA LEU A 279 -5.93 -8.37 7.28
C LEU A 279 -6.71 -9.25 8.26
N ALA A 280 -7.99 -9.54 7.98
CA ALA A 280 -8.82 -10.42 8.80
C ALA A 280 -8.23 -11.83 8.88
N PHE A 281 -7.76 -12.37 7.76
CA PHE A 281 -7.05 -13.65 7.70
C PHE A 281 -5.75 -13.61 8.53
N CYS A 282 -4.91 -12.62 8.32
CA CYS A 282 -3.68 -12.44 9.10
C CYS A 282 -4.00 -12.32 10.60
N TYR A 283 -5.02 -11.53 10.96
CA TYR A 283 -5.42 -11.32 12.34
C TYR A 283 -5.93 -12.63 12.98
N LEU A 284 -6.78 -13.38 12.27
CA LEU A 284 -7.29 -14.68 12.74
C LEU A 284 -6.14 -15.66 12.94
N VAL A 285 -5.27 -15.84 11.96
CA VAL A 285 -4.23 -16.89 12.01
C VAL A 285 -3.09 -16.52 12.97
N ILE A 286 -2.67 -15.25 12.99
CA ILE A 286 -1.46 -14.83 13.70
C ILE A 286 -1.74 -14.33 15.10
N ASP A 287 -2.80 -13.53 15.30
CA ASP A 287 -3.09 -12.92 16.60
C ASP A 287 -4.09 -13.72 17.42
N ILE A 288 -5.07 -14.42 16.78
CA ILE A 288 -6.07 -15.24 17.49
C ILE A 288 -5.60 -16.69 17.64
N LEU A 289 -5.23 -17.35 16.53
CA LEU A 289 -4.81 -18.77 16.53
C LEU A 289 -3.31 -18.95 16.88
N GLU A 290 -2.55 -17.88 16.97
CA GLU A 290 -1.11 -17.85 17.30
C GLU A 290 -0.21 -18.69 16.37
N ILE A 291 -0.64 -18.96 15.13
CA ILE A 291 0.14 -19.68 14.11
C ILE A 291 1.10 -18.70 13.44
N ARG A 292 2.31 -18.51 14.01
CA ARG A 292 3.26 -17.44 13.65
C ARG A 292 4.48 -17.91 12.86
N ARG A 293 4.80 -19.22 12.81
CA ARG A 293 6.08 -19.69 12.25
C ARG A 293 6.27 -19.34 10.77
N TRP A 294 5.24 -19.52 9.97
CA TRP A 294 5.25 -19.20 8.53
C TRP A 294 5.37 -17.70 8.24
N ALA A 295 4.90 -16.87 9.16
CA ALA A 295 4.83 -15.43 9.02
C ALA A 295 6.15 -14.70 9.33
N MET A 296 7.16 -15.40 9.87
CA MET A 296 8.43 -14.79 10.28
C MET A 296 9.18 -14.05 9.16
N PRO A 297 9.32 -14.57 7.93
CA PRO A 297 9.95 -13.82 6.84
C PRO A 297 9.26 -12.49 6.54
N PHE A 298 7.93 -12.50 6.55
CA PHE A 298 7.12 -11.31 6.31
C PHE A 298 7.21 -10.33 7.49
N LEU A 299 7.23 -10.83 8.73
CA LEU A 299 7.45 -9.97 9.90
C LEU A 299 8.78 -9.22 9.80
N VAL A 300 9.83 -9.89 9.36
CA VAL A 300 11.16 -9.29 9.15
C VAL A 300 11.09 -8.12 8.16
N PHE A 301 10.43 -8.29 7.01
CA PHE A 301 10.21 -7.21 6.05
C PHE A 301 9.33 -6.09 6.63
N GLY A 302 8.24 -6.43 7.29
CA GLY A 302 7.29 -5.47 7.83
C GLY A 302 7.87 -4.53 8.89
N MET A 303 8.95 -4.96 9.58
CA MET A 303 9.64 -4.17 10.60
C MET A 303 10.44 -2.99 10.03
N ASN A 304 10.93 -3.10 8.80
CA ASN A 304 11.74 -2.09 8.11
C ASN A 304 11.16 -1.77 6.71
N ALA A 305 9.84 -1.77 6.57
CA ALA A 305 9.13 -1.77 5.29
C ALA A 305 9.58 -0.66 4.32
N ILE A 306 9.59 0.60 4.77
CA ILE A 306 9.98 1.75 3.92
C ILE A 306 11.47 1.68 3.58
N ALA A 307 12.30 1.31 4.55
CA ALA A 307 13.75 1.22 4.35
C ALA A 307 14.09 0.15 3.31
N VAL A 308 13.51 -1.03 3.40
CA VAL A 308 13.79 -2.11 2.43
C VAL A 308 13.23 -1.77 1.05
N PHE A 309 12.06 -1.15 0.96
CA PHE A 309 11.52 -0.69 -0.32
C PHE A 309 12.45 0.34 -0.98
N PHE A 310 12.87 1.36 -0.23
CA PHE A 310 13.77 2.38 -0.74
C PHE A 310 15.11 1.79 -1.17
N LEU A 311 15.75 1.00 -0.30
CA LEU A 311 17.06 0.41 -0.57
C LEU A 311 17.02 -0.59 -1.73
N SER A 312 15.98 -1.43 -1.82
CA SER A 312 15.84 -2.38 -2.94
C SER A 312 15.63 -1.66 -4.26
N SER A 313 14.78 -0.63 -4.29
CA SER A 313 14.56 0.18 -5.50
C SER A 313 15.83 0.94 -5.90
N LEU A 314 16.54 1.54 -4.95
CA LEU A 314 17.81 2.23 -5.20
C LEU A 314 18.88 1.27 -5.75
N THR A 315 19.05 0.11 -5.10
CA THR A 315 20.00 -0.91 -5.53
C THR A 315 19.68 -1.43 -6.93
N GLY A 316 18.39 -1.70 -7.21
CA GLY A 316 17.95 -2.13 -8.55
C GLY A 316 18.30 -1.10 -9.62
N LYS A 317 18.02 0.19 -9.37
CA LYS A 317 18.35 1.28 -10.31
C LYS A 317 19.87 1.41 -10.53
N VAL A 318 20.66 1.47 -9.45
CA VAL A 318 22.12 1.64 -9.53
C VAL A 318 22.78 0.44 -10.22
N LEU A 319 22.45 -0.78 -9.84
CA LEU A 319 23.00 -1.99 -10.46
C LEU A 319 22.54 -2.17 -11.92
N GLY A 320 21.33 -1.71 -12.25
CA GLY A 320 20.82 -1.66 -13.62
C GLY A 320 21.67 -0.73 -14.48
N LEU A 321 21.95 0.49 -14.00
CA LEU A 321 22.79 1.47 -14.69
C LEU A 321 24.24 1.01 -14.89
N LEU A 322 24.78 0.26 -13.93
CA LEU A 322 26.10 -0.32 -14.01
C LEU A 322 26.18 -1.57 -14.91
N GLY A 323 25.06 -2.01 -15.49
CA GLY A 323 25.01 -3.23 -16.31
C GLY A 323 25.14 -4.52 -15.51
N VAL A 324 25.15 -4.46 -14.18
CA VAL A 324 25.31 -5.64 -13.31
C VAL A 324 24.07 -6.54 -13.39
N ILE A 325 22.84 -5.96 -13.39
CA ILE A 325 21.61 -6.75 -13.46
C ILE A 325 21.55 -7.58 -14.72
N PRO A 326 21.70 -7.03 -15.94
CA PRO A 326 21.72 -7.85 -17.16
C PRO A 326 22.81 -8.94 -17.15
N ALA A 327 24.01 -8.62 -16.66
CA ALA A 327 25.11 -9.60 -16.59
C ALA A 327 24.78 -10.76 -15.65
N VAL A 328 24.30 -10.49 -14.44
CA VAL A 328 23.89 -11.49 -13.45
C VAL A 328 22.68 -12.29 -13.94
N PHE A 329 21.67 -11.62 -14.52
CA PHE A 329 20.51 -12.28 -15.09
C PHE A 329 20.89 -13.29 -16.18
N HIS A 330 21.71 -12.87 -17.15
CA HIS A 330 22.19 -13.76 -18.21
C HIS A 330 23.02 -14.91 -17.68
N ALA A 331 23.99 -14.64 -16.81
CA ALA A 331 24.93 -15.65 -16.34
C ALA A 331 24.26 -16.72 -15.44
N LEU A 332 23.32 -16.31 -14.58
CA LEU A 332 22.77 -17.21 -13.55
C LEU A 332 21.36 -17.74 -13.87
N PHE A 333 20.64 -17.13 -14.82
CA PHE A 333 19.25 -17.51 -15.08
C PHE A 333 18.97 -17.74 -16.57
N ALA A 334 19.18 -16.76 -17.45
CA ALA A 334 18.78 -16.83 -18.84
C ALA A 334 19.59 -17.85 -19.67
N SER A 335 20.76 -18.28 -19.18
CA SER A 335 21.60 -19.26 -19.88
C SER A 335 21.05 -20.70 -19.85
N TRP A 336 20.12 -21.00 -18.92
CA TRP A 336 19.64 -22.37 -18.72
C TRP A 336 18.15 -22.49 -18.38
N LEU A 337 17.48 -21.41 -18.09
CA LEU A 337 16.03 -21.37 -17.83
C LEU A 337 15.25 -20.80 -19.02
N PRO A 338 13.99 -21.23 -19.24
CA PRO A 338 13.08 -20.55 -20.11
C PRO A 338 12.89 -19.07 -19.69
N PRO A 339 12.59 -18.14 -20.63
CA PRO A 339 12.59 -16.71 -20.33
C PRO A 339 11.71 -16.29 -19.15
N TYR A 340 10.48 -16.78 -19.07
CA TYR A 340 9.55 -16.50 -17.95
C TYR A 340 10.05 -17.03 -16.62
N ASP A 341 10.60 -18.27 -16.61
CA ASP A 341 11.14 -18.90 -15.40
C ASP A 341 12.42 -18.18 -14.94
N ALA A 342 13.24 -17.74 -15.88
CA ALA A 342 14.44 -16.95 -15.61
C ALA A 342 14.08 -15.62 -14.92
N ALA A 343 13.10 -14.90 -15.45
CA ALA A 343 12.63 -13.65 -14.87
C ALA A 343 12.07 -13.84 -13.46
N LEU A 344 11.21 -14.85 -13.26
CA LEU A 344 10.68 -15.20 -11.93
C LEU A 344 11.78 -15.65 -10.97
N GLY A 345 12.70 -16.51 -11.43
CA GLY A 345 13.82 -16.99 -10.62
C GLY A 345 14.71 -15.88 -10.12
N TYR A 346 15.04 -14.92 -11.00
CA TYR A 346 15.78 -13.72 -10.62
C TYR A 346 15.03 -12.88 -9.56
N ALA A 347 13.74 -12.59 -9.80
CA ALA A 347 12.92 -11.82 -8.89
C ALA A 347 12.82 -12.47 -7.50
N LEU A 348 12.63 -13.79 -7.43
CA LEU A 348 12.61 -14.53 -6.17
C LEU A 348 13.98 -14.48 -5.45
N CYS A 349 15.08 -14.66 -6.17
CA CYS A 349 16.42 -14.53 -5.60
C CYS A 349 16.67 -13.11 -5.07
N TYR A 350 16.17 -12.08 -5.74
CA TYR A 350 16.26 -10.70 -5.29
C TYR A 350 15.47 -10.46 -3.99
N VAL A 351 14.26 -11.03 -3.87
CA VAL A 351 13.49 -11.02 -2.62
C VAL A 351 14.24 -11.74 -1.50
N LEU A 352 14.81 -12.93 -1.76
CA LEU A 352 15.57 -13.68 -0.77
C LEU A 352 16.84 -12.95 -0.32
N PHE A 353 17.54 -12.30 -1.24
CA PHE A 353 18.69 -11.46 -0.93
C PHE A 353 18.31 -10.35 0.06
N TRP A 354 17.23 -9.63 -0.20
CA TRP A 354 16.75 -8.59 0.71
C TRP A 354 16.21 -9.15 2.02
N LEU A 355 15.61 -10.34 2.01
CA LEU A 355 15.20 -11.03 3.24
C LEU A 355 16.41 -11.36 4.12
N ALA A 356 17.52 -11.81 3.52
CA ALA A 356 18.76 -12.09 4.25
C ALA A 356 19.30 -10.82 4.94
N ILE A 357 19.39 -9.69 4.20
CA ILE A 357 19.83 -8.40 4.76
C ILE A 357 18.90 -7.95 5.89
N MET A 358 17.59 -7.96 5.67
CA MET A 358 16.62 -7.54 6.68
C MET A 358 16.61 -8.48 7.90
N SER A 359 16.91 -9.76 7.72
CA SER A 359 17.06 -10.73 8.82
C SER A 359 18.25 -10.40 9.72
N ILE A 360 19.36 -9.91 9.15
CA ILE A 360 20.52 -9.44 9.92
C ILE A 360 20.13 -8.21 10.74
N LEU A 361 19.45 -7.22 10.14
CA LEU A 361 18.98 -6.03 10.86
C LEU A 361 17.98 -6.40 11.97
N TYR A 362 17.07 -7.33 11.69
CA TYR A 362 16.11 -7.81 12.66
C TYR A 362 16.78 -8.49 13.86
N LYS A 363 17.76 -9.38 13.62
CA LYS A 363 18.54 -10.03 14.70
C LYS A 363 19.31 -9.02 15.54
N LYS A 364 19.85 -7.96 14.91
CA LYS A 364 20.56 -6.87 15.58
C LYS A 364 19.62 -5.84 16.23
N ARG A 365 18.28 -6.01 16.11
CA ARG A 365 17.25 -5.09 16.60
C ARG A 365 17.36 -3.68 16.03
N ILE A 366 17.85 -3.55 14.79
CA ILE A 366 17.94 -2.28 14.07
C ILE A 366 16.64 -2.07 13.30
N PHE A 367 15.85 -1.08 13.71
CA PHE A 367 14.60 -0.71 13.08
C PHE A 367 14.66 0.73 12.62
N ILE A 368 14.74 0.92 11.30
CA ILE A 368 14.80 2.23 10.64
C ILE A 368 13.37 2.77 10.57
N LYS A 369 13.07 3.77 11.37
CA LYS A 369 11.76 4.41 11.40
C LYS A 369 11.83 5.71 10.61
N ILE A 370 11.08 5.74 9.53
CA ILE A 370 10.87 6.93 8.70
C ILE A 370 9.47 7.46 8.96
#